data_8013d1d05c29a0f3faf42a00f86ef1fe
#
_entry.id   8013d1d05c29a0f3faf42a00f86ef1fe
#
_cell.length_a   1.000
_cell.length_b   1.000
_cell.length_c   1.000
_cell.angle_alpha   90.00
_cell.angle_beta   90.00
_cell.angle_gamma   90.00
#
_symmetry.space_group_name_H-M   'P 1'
#
loop_
_entity.id
_entity.type
_entity.pdbx_description
1 polymer ?
#
loop_
_entity_poly.entity_id
_entity_poly.type
_entity_poly.pdbx_seq_one_letter_code
_entity_poly.pdbx_strand_id
1 'polypeptide(L)'
;FATVKGNYHFKNISKDTLKIKVGYPINNVFENINHNQYANQVTVDGLYKIKGLVNDKEAFIYKKPNSENDNWYVWEVIFPPKKITDFTVYFLVNTNNAKITKGYNSDKKNAFIYLIETGSLWKSPIEKGNFYTQLKDNISIENAKASSPAMLFFDKENTTLKFSLSDYGKTPDPNFVITYSEKLESFDFKNITQKSDAYFKEIDLFSKNDFNTYSFNKIVIPNAYEVGGISNNIIGFVFYLTVYGIPILLVILGFIILRFLYRKLKKEK
;
A
#
# COMPACT_ATOMS: atom_id res chain seq x y z
N PHE A 1 14.76 -1.88 -1.80
CA PHE A 1 13.89 -2.87 -2.46
C PHE A 1 13.31 -3.84 -1.45
N ALA A 2 12.25 -4.54 -1.85
CA ALA A 2 11.71 -5.63 -1.06
C ALA A 2 11.69 -6.93 -1.89
N THR A 3 12.00 -8.04 -1.23
CA THR A 3 11.79 -9.39 -1.74
C THR A 3 10.60 -9.98 -1.00
N VAL A 4 9.65 -10.52 -1.74
CA VAL A 4 8.41 -11.04 -1.18
C VAL A 4 8.21 -12.48 -1.60
N LYS A 5 7.73 -13.30 -0.66
CA LYS A 5 7.23 -14.65 -0.88
C LYS A 5 5.85 -14.75 -0.24
N GLY A 6 4.86 -15.09 -1.03
CA GLY A 6 3.50 -15.39 -0.56
C GLY A 6 3.18 -16.85 -0.79
N ASN A 7 2.82 -17.56 0.27
CA ASN A 7 2.29 -18.94 0.20
C ASN A 7 0.77 -18.88 0.41
N TYR A 8 0.03 -19.43 -0.52
CA TYR A 8 -1.43 -19.38 -0.51
C TYR A 8 -2.02 -20.79 -0.59
N HIS A 9 -3.02 -21.04 0.24
CA HIS A 9 -3.74 -22.30 0.33
C HIS A 9 -5.21 -22.07 0.00
N PHE A 10 -5.66 -22.48 -1.18
CA PHE A 10 -7.04 -22.27 -1.62
C PHE A 10 -7.81 -23.60 -1.68
N LYS A 11 -8.92 -23.65 -0.96
CA LYS A 11 -9.82 -24.80 -0.97
C LYS A 11 -10.94 -24.58 -1.97
N ASN A 12 -11.03 -25.46 -2.96
CA ASN A 12 -12.22 -25.53 -3.82
C ASN A 12 -13.36 -26.23 -3.06
N ILE A 13 -14.39 -25.47 -2.71
CA ILE A 13 -15.57 -25.99 -2.00
C ILE A 13 -16.65 -26.54 -2.93
N SER A 14 -16.50 -26.39 -4.26
CA SER A 14 -17.45 -26.91 -5.24
C SER A 14 -17.30 -28.41 -5.48
N LYS A 15 -18.26 -29.03 -6.19
CA LYS A 15 -18.16 -30.39 -6.67
C LYS A 15 -17.46 -30.50 -8.01
N ASP A 16 -17.18 -29.36 -8.67
CA ASP A 16 -16.63 -29.30 -10.00
C ASP A 16 -15.16 -28.82 -9.97
N THR A 17 -14.42 -29.24 -10.99
CA THR A 17 -13.08 -28.66 -11.23
C THR A 17 -13.23 -27.22 -11.74
N LEU A 18 -12.56 -26.29 -11.09
CA LEU A 18 -12.55 -24.90 -11.50
C LEU A 18 -11.22 -24.58 -12.22
N LYS A 19 -11.31 -23.97 -13.39
CA LYS A 19 -10.17 -23.41 -14.10
C LYS A 19 -10.28 -21.88 -14.04
N ILE A 20 -9.42 -21.25 -13.25
CA ILE A 20 -9.50 -19.82 -12.92
C ILE A 20 -8.22 -19.12 -13.33
N LYS A 21 -8.34 -17.94 -13.91
CA LYS A 21 -7.24 -17.00 -14.07
C LYS A 21 -7.04 -16.28 -12.75
N VAL A 22 -5.91 -16.51 -12.12
CA VAL A 22 -5.48 -15.81 -10.90
C VAL A 22 -4.63 -14.62 -11.30
N GLY A 23 -4.86 -13.47 -10.66
CA GLY A 23 -4.09 -12.26 -10.91
C GLY A 23 -3.39 -11.78 -9.64
N TYR A 24 -2.18 -11.24 -9.83
CA TYR A 24 -1.41 -10.57 -8.78
C TYR A 24 -1.19 -9.11 -9.17
N PRO A 25 -1.76 -8.14 -8.44
CA PRO A 25 -1.55 -6.73 -8.71
C PRO A 25 -0.21 -6.24 -8.16
N ILE A 26 0.40 -5.29 -8.84
CA ILE A 26 1.71 -4.74 -8.48
C ILE A 26 1.58 -3.49 -7.62
N ASN A 27 0.67 -2.63 -7.99
CA ASN A 27 0.40 -1.36 -7.34
C ASN A 27 -1.05 -1.32 -6.86
N ASN A 28 -1.38 -0.35 -6.04
CA ASN A 28 -2.77 -0.07 -5.71
C ASN A 28 -3.57 0.13 -6.99
N VAL A 29 -4.28 -0.91 -7.42
CA VAL A 29 -5.03 -0.96 -8.67
C VAL A 29 -6.47 -0.52 -8.48
N PHE A 30 -6.92 -0.55 -7.25
CA PHE A 30 -8.24 -0.09 -6.89
C PHE A 30 -8.20 1.42 -6.73
N GLU A 31 -8.26 2.15 -7.83
CA GLU A 31 -8.87 3.48 -7.77
C GLU A 31 -10.20 3.26 -7.08
N ASN A 32 -10.27 3.76 -5.87
CA ASN A 32 -11.46 3.66 -5.06
C ASN A 32 -12.64 4.13 -5.88
N ILE A 33 -13.49 3.21 -6.28
CA ILE A 33 -14.73 3.44 -7.04
C ILE A 33 -15.60 4.51 -6.33
N ASN A 34 -15.33 4.78 -5.08
CA ASN A 34 -15.97 5.78 -4.23
C ASN A 34 -15.23 7.11 -4.19
N HIS A 35 -14.67 7.61 -5.29
CA HIS A 35 -14.20 9.00 -5.46
C HIS A 35 -13.61 9.68 -4.18
N ASN A 36 -13.00 8.93 -3.29
CA ASN A 36 -12.41 9.48 -2.10
C ASN A 36 -11.06 10.12 -2.49
N GLN A 37 -11.13 11.35 -3.00
CA GLN A 37 -9.98 12.20 -3.36
C GLN A 37 -8.94 12.31 -2.24
N TYR A 38 -9.26 11.83 -1.06
CA TYR A 38 -8.46 11.86 0.16
C TYR A 38 -7.93 10.49 0.56
N ALA A 39 -8.01 9.48 -0.31
CA ALA A 39 -7.50 8.15 0.01
C ALA A 39 -5.99 8.18 0.25
N ASN A 40 -5.56 7.43 1.25
CA ASN A 40 -4.14 7.18 1.47
C ASN A 40 -3.64 6.22 0.39
N GLN A 41 -2.56 6.56 -0.30
CA GLN A 41 -2.03 5.75 -1.39
C GLN A 41 -0.51 5.60 -1.29
N VAL A 42 -0.02 4.45 -1.71
CA VAL A 42 1.40 4.21 -1.95
C VAL A 42 1.56 3.68 -3.37
N THR A 43 2.39 4.35 -4.17
CA THR A 43 2.72 3.91 -5.52
C THR A 43 4.22 3.61 -5.57
N VAL A 44 4.57 2.40 -6.01
CA VAL A 44 5.95 1.97 -6.24
C VAL A 44 6.25 1.92 -7.74
N ASP A 45 7.51 2.09 -8.12
CA ASP A 45 7.93 2.21 -9.53
C ASP A 45 7.80 0.91 -10.35
N GLY A 46 7.20 -0.10 -9.77
CA GLY A 46 6.91 -1.32 -10.49
C GLY A 46 7.62 -2.55 -9.98
N LEU A 47 7.02 -3.66 -10.34
CA LEU A 47 7.50 -4.99 -10.08
C LEU A 47 8.54 -5.35 -11.13
N TYR A 48 9.68 -5.80 -10.69
CA TYR A 48 10.71 -6.18 -11.64
C TYR A 48 10.59 -7.64 -12.08
N LYS A 49 10.52 -8.57 -11.13
CA LYS A 49 10.46 -10.00 -11.44
C LYS A 49 9.41 -10.67 -10.57
N ILE A 50 8.57 -11.47 -11.21
CA ILE A 50 7.61 -12.35 -10.54
C ILE A 50 7.86 -13.78 -10.97
N LYS A 51 7.75 -14.71 -10.03
CA LYS A 51 7.79 -16.16 -10.24
C LYS A 51 6.63 -16.77 -9.48
N GLY A 52 5.87 -17.64 -10.11
CA GLY A 52 4.76 -18.37 -9.47
C GLY A 52 4.98 -19.87 -9.55
N LEU A 53 4.58 -20.55 -8.48
CA LEU A 53 4.53 -22.01 -8.43
C LEU A 53 3.09 -22.43 -8.11
N VAL A 54 2.58 -23.42 -8.78
CA VAL A 54 1.31 -24.07 -8.47
C VAL A 54 1.59 -25.54 -8.15
N ASN A 55 1.33 -25.98 -6.94
CA ASN A 55 1.72 -27.30 -6.43
C ASN A 55 3.20 -27.60 -6.77
N ASP A 56 4.09 -26.68 -6.42
CA ASP A 56 5.55 -26.71 -6.61
C ASP A 56 6.02 -26.74 -8.07
N LYS A 57 5.15 -26.58 -9.05
CA LYS A 57 5.50 -26.49 -10.47
C LYS A 57 5.44 -25.04 -10.93
N GLU A 58 6.44 -24.61 -11.67
CA GLU A 58 6.50 -23.24 -12.20
C GLU A 58 5.30 -22.97 -13.12
N ALA A 59 4.59 -21.87 -12.87
CA ALA A 59 3.46 -21.41 -13.64
C ALA A 59 3.89 -20.41 -14.71
N PHE A 60 3.29 -20.49 -15.89
CA PHE A 60 3.47 -19.48 -16.92
C PHE A 60 2.71 -18.21 -16.52
N ILE A 61 3.45 -17.16 -16.18
CA ILE A 61 2.90 -15.86 -15.80
C ILE A 61 3.07 -14.88 -16.94
N TYR A 62 2.01 -14.15 -17.25
CA TYR A 62 2.04 -13.11 -18.27
C TYR A 62 1.42 -11.82 -17.74
N LYS A 63 1.89 -10.67 -18.25
CA LYS A 63 1.27 -9.38 -18.00
C LYS A 63 0.03 -9.26 -18.90
N LYS A 64 -1.11 -8.90 -18.34
CA LYS A 64 -2.35 -8.75 -19.13
C LYS A 64 -2.22 -7.49 -20.01
N PRO A 65 -2.17 -7.63 -21.35
CA PRO A 65 -2.08 -6.48 -22.23
C PRO A 65 -3.43 -5.74 -22.31
N ASN A 66 -3.37 -4.42 -22.47
CA ASN A 66 -4.52 -3.56 -22.82
C ASN A 66 -5.74 -3.64 -21.87
N SER A 67 -5.52 -3.83 -20.59
CA SER A 67 -6.58 -3.62 -19.60
C SER A 67 -6.38 -2.27 -18.92
N GLU A 68 -7.45 -1.65 -18.45
CA GLU A 68 -7.41 -0.46 -17.60
C GLU A 68 -6.50 -0.66 -16.38
N ASN A 69 -6.10 -1.92 -16.14
CA ASN A 69 -5.21 -2.39 -15.08
C ASN A 69 -3.96 -3.06 -15.65
N ASP A 70 -3.09 -2.32 -16.32
CA ASP A 70 -1.80 -2.79 -16.86
C ASP A 70 -0.85 -3.38 -15.78
N ASN A 71 -1.24 -3.34 -14.53
CA ASN A 71 -0.45 -3.72 -13.37
C ASN A 71 -0.72 -5.13 -12.85
N TRP A 72 -1.43 -5.98 -13.63
CA TRP A 72 -1.72 -7.35 -13.22
C TRP A 72 -0.83 -8.36 -13.92
N TYR A 73 -0.21 -9.24 -13.11
CA TYR A 73 0.39 -10.48 -13.58
C TYR A 73 -0.63 -11.61 -13.42
N VAL A 74 -0.86 -12.38 -14.48
CA VAL A 74 -1.94 -13.37 -14.54
C VAL A 74 -1.39 -14.74 -14.92
N TRP A 75 -1.95 -15.79 -14.33
CA TRP A 75 -1.69 -17.19 -14.70
C TRP A 75 -2.94 -18.03 -14.49
N GLU A 76 -2.98 -19.19 -15.12
CA GLU A 76 -4.10 -20.13 -14.96
C GLU A 76 -3.82 -21.11 -13.84
N VAL A 77 -4.84 -21.37 -13.01
CA VAL A 77 -4.80 -22.36 -11.93
C VAL A 77 -6.01 -23.28 -12.05
N ILE A 78 -5.75 -24.58 -11.92
CA ILE A 78 -6.79 -25.60 -11.85
C ILE A 78 -7.00 -25.97 -10.39
N PHE A 79 -8.24 -25.81 -9.92
CA PHE A 79 -8.68 -26.16 -8.58
C PHE A 79 -9.54 -27.44 -8.63
N PRO A 80 -9.00 -28.62 -8.30
CA PRO A 80 -9.78 -29.84 -8.27
C PRO A 80 -10.90 -29.78 -7.23
N PRO A 81 -12.00 -30.50 -7.42
CA PRO A 81 -13.15 -30.47 -6.52
C PRO A 81 -12.78 -30.92 -5.11
N LYS A 82 -13.24 -30.17 -4.11
CA LYS A 82 -13.03 -30.43 -2.68
C LYS A 82 -11.56 -30.51 -2.21
N LYS A 83 -10.60 -30.14 -3.05
CA LYS A 83 -9.17 -30.18 -2.73
C LYS A 83 -8.61 -28.80 -2.43
N ILE A 84 -7.49 -28.79 -1.72
CA ILE A 84 -6.63 -27.62 -1.56
C ILE A 84 -5.68 -27.56 -2.75
N THR A 85 -5.46 -26.36 -3.25
CA THR A 85 -4.42 -26.05 -4.24
C THR A 85 -3.49 -25.03 -3.62
N ASP A 86 -2.22 -25.37 -3.61
CA ASP A 86 -1.18 -24.50 -3.07
C ASP A 86 -0.55 -23.71 -4.20
N PHE A 87 -0.34 -22.42 -3.99
CA PHE A 87 0.52 -21.66 -4.88
C PHE A 87 1.41 -20.68 -4.12
N THR A 88 2.61 -20.53 -4.63
CA THR A 88 3.63 -19.64 -4.10
C THR A 88 3.96 -18.59 -5.14
N VAL A 89 4.03 -17.34 -4.69
CA VAL A 89 4.42 -16.21 -5.54
C VAL A 89 5.66 -15.56 -4.93
N TYR A 90 6.67 -15.35 -5.76
CA TYR A 90 7.87 -14.56 -5.42
C TYR A 90 7.89 -13.31 -6.27
N PHE A 91 8.28 -12.20 -5.69
CA PHE A 91 8.57 -10.99 -6.45
C PHE A 91 9.59 -10.08 -5.78
N LEU A 92 10.29 -9.34 -6.62
CA LEU A 92 11.12 -8.21 -6.24
C LEU A 92 10.41 -6.93 -6.62
N VAL A 93 10.41 -5.96 -5.72
CA VAL A 93 9.82 -4.65 -5.98
C VAL A 93 10.81 -3.55 -5.65
N ASN A 94 10.88 -2.56 -6.55
CA ASN A 94 11.61 -1.33 -6.28
C ASN A 94 10.81 -0.47 -5.30
N THR A 95 11.33 -0.30 -4.11
CA THR A 95 10.71 0.53 -3.06
C THR A 95 11.34 1.91 -2.97
N ASN A 96 12.44 2.13 -3.71
CA ASN A 96 13.12 3.42 -3.70
C ASN A 96 12.29 4.46 -4.44
N ASN A 97 12.12 5.64 -3.86
CA ASN A 97 11.35 6.73 -4.44
C ASN A 97 9.83 6.41 -4.60
N ALA A 98 9.29 5.56 -3.73
CA ALA A 98 7.85 5.35 -3.69
C ALA A 98 7.11 6.65 -3.34
N LYS A 99 6.01 6.92 -4.03
CA LYS A 99 5.15 8.08 -3.75
C LYS A 99 4.10 7.70 -2.72
N ILE A 100 4.13 8.39 -1.58
CA ILE A 100 3.13 8.25 -0.51
C ILE A 100 2.23 9.47 -0.58
N THR A 101 0.92 9.24 -0.59
CA THR A 101 -0.08 10.31 -0.69
C THR A 101 -1.07 10.20 0.47
N LYS A 102 -1.38 11.34 1.08
CA LYS A 102 -2.45 11.49 2.07
C LYS A 102 -3.20 12.78 1.79
N GLY A 103 -4.41 12.65 1.29
CA GLY A 103 -5.18 13.81 0.83
C GLY A 103 -4.46 14.56 -0.29
N TYR A 104 -4.21 15.83 -0.09
CA TYR A 104 -3.49 16.69 -1.05
C TYR A 104 -1.96 16.64 -0.92
N ASN A 105 -1.46 16.02 0.13
CA ASN A 105 -0.03 15.96 0.40
C ASN A 105 0.58 14.70 -0.16
N SER A 106 1.79 14.80 -0.70
CA SER A 106 2.56 13.64 -1.14
C SER A 106 4.04 13.82 -0.82
N ASP A 107 4.71 12.70 -0.59
CA ASP A 107 6.13 12.62 -0.30
C ASP A 107 6.74 11.44 -1.04
N LYS A 108 8.05 11.47 -1.26
CA LYS A 108 8.81 10.40 -1.91
C LYS A 108 9.82 9.82 -0.93
N LYS A 109 9.65 8.56 -0.62
CA LYS A 109 10.47 7.83 0.37
C LYS A 109 10.70 6.40 -0.09
N ASN A 110 11.58 5.70 0.61
CA ASN A 110 11.61 4.27 0.53
C ASN A 110 10.38 3.71 1.25
N ALA A 111 9.50 3.06 0.48
CA ALA A 111 8.28 2.47 1.02
C ALA A 111 7.91 1.17 0.29
N PHE A 112 7.32 0.25 1.05
CA PHE A 112 6.76 -0.99 0.53
C PHE A 112 5.27 -1.05 0.87
N ILE A 113 4.47 -1.55 -0.07
CA ILE A 113 3.05 -1.86 0.14
C ILE A 113 2.77 -3.31 -0.23
N TYR A 114 2.03 -4.00 0.63
CA TYR A 114 1.46 -5.31 0.35
C TYR A 114 -0.06 -5.19 0.32
N LEU A 115 -0.66 -5.53 -0.83
CA LEU A 115 -2.09 -5.34 -1.10
C LEU A 115 -2.92 -6.48 -0.50
N ILE A 116 -3.40 -6.29 0.72
CA ILE A 116 -4.26 -7.27 1.42
C ILE A 116 -5.72 -7.16 0.96
N GLU A 117 -6.13 -5.97 0.55
CA GLU A 117 -7.49 -5.68 0.04
C GLU A 117 -7.91 -6.60 -1.11
N THR A 118 -6.95 -7.16 -1.87
CA THR A 118 -7.21 -8.14 -2.92
C THR A 118 -7.88 -9.40 -2.39
N GLY A 119 -7.75 -9.69 -1.10
CA GLY A 119 -8.45 -10.78 -0.43
C GLY A 119 -9.99 -10.65 -0.51
N SER A 120 -10.50 -9.42 -0.64
CA SER A 120 -11.94 -9.15 -0.79
C SER A 120 -12.54 -9.67 -2.10
N LEU A 121 -11.72 -9.95 -3.11
CA LEU A 121 -12.15 -10.49 -4.41
C LEU A 121 -12.50 -11.98 -4.34
N TRP A 122 -12.09 -12.67 -3.29
CA TRP A 122 -12.39 -14.07 -3.10
C TRP A 122 -13.79 -14.25 -2.49
N LYS A 123 -14.42 -15.40 -2.76
CA LYS A 123 -15.78 -15.71 -2.28
C LYS A 123 -15.89 -15.75 -0.75
N SER A 124 -14.84 -16.22 -0.10
CA SER A 124 -14.75 -16.33 1.37
C SER A 124 -13.67 -15.39 1.90
N PRO A 125 -13.77 -14.95 3.16
CA PRO A 125 -12.71 -14.16 3.79
C PRO A 125 -11.40 -14.95 3.87
N ILE A 126 -10.31 -14.26 4.17
CA ILE A 126 -9.03 -14.87 4.55
C ILE A 126 -9.23 -15.50 5.92
N GLU A 127 -9.29 -16.84 5.99
CA GLU A 127 -9.49 -17.56 7.26
C GLU A 127 -8.32 -17.33 8.22
N LYS A 128 -7.10 -17.38 7.68
CA LYS A 128 -5.86 -17.15 8.45
C LYS A 128 -4.76 -16.63 7.55
N GLY A 129 -4.04 -15.61 8.01
CA GLY A 129 -2.83 -15.10 7.36
C GLY A 129 -1.77 -14.73 8.40
N ASN A 130 -0.53 -15.15 8.20
CA ASN A 130 0.61 -14.72 8.99
C ASN A 130 1.59 -14.00 8.07
N PHE A 131 2.01 -12.82 8.50
CA PHE A 131 2.88 -11.95 7.76
C PHE A 131 4.13 -11.66 8.58
N TYR A 132 5.29 -11.87 7.99
CA TYR A 132 6.60 -11.63 8.60
C TYR A 132 7.42 -10.74 7.67
N THR A 133 8.01 -9.70 8.21
CA THR A 133 8.85 -8.76 7.46
C THR A 133 10.16 -8.58 8.18
N GLN A 134 11.25 -9.10 7.63
CA GLN A 134 12.59 -8.89 8.15
C GLN A 134 13.16 -7.58 7.62
N LEU A 135 13.64 -6.73 8.53
CA LEU A 135 14.38 -5.51 8.21
C LEU A 135 15.86 -5.87 8.09
N LYS A 136 16.48 -5.52 6.96
CA LYS A 136 17.89 -5.86 6.66
C LYS A 136 18.70 -4.59 6.36
N ASP A 137 20.00 -4.74 6.19
CA ASP A 137 20.91 -3.67 5.77
C ASP A 137 20.83 -2.42 6.66
N ASN A 138 20.82 -2.62 7.97
CA ASN A 138 20.73 -1.55 9.00
C ASN A 138 19.45 -0.72 8.96
N ILE A 139 18.37 -1.22 8.33
CA ILE A 139 17.07 -0.58 8.48
C ILE A 139 16.61 -0.74 9.92
N SER A 140 16.50 0.40 10.62
CA SER A 140 16.08 0.45 12.02
C SER A 140 14.56 0.62 12.13
N ILE A 141 13.97 -0.09 13.09
CA ILE A 141 12.55 0.02 13.40
C ILE A 141 12.18 1.40 13.96
N GLU A 142 13.10 2.07 14.63
CA GLU A 142 12.91 3.41 15.20
C GLU A 142 12.71 4.48 14.10
N ASN A 143 13.28 4.25 12.92
CA ASN A 143 13.13 5.13 11.76
C ASN A 143 12.00 4.69 10.82
N ALA A 144 11.37 3.55 11.10
CA ALA A 144 10.28 3.04 10.28
C ALA A 144 8.94 3.65 10.72
N LYS A 145 8.04 3.79 9.72
CA LYS A 145 6.62 4.06 9.96
C LYS A 145 5.83 2.96 9.29
N ALA A 146 4.74 2.51 9.90
CA ALA A 146 3.94 1.43 9.33
C ALA A 146 2.44 1.67 9.48
N SER A 147 1.69 1.12 8.54
CA SER A 147 0.24 0.95 8.63
C SER A 147 -0.07 -0.52 8.39
N SER A 148 -0.92 -1.12 9.21
CA SER A 148 -1.22 -2.55 9.16
C SER A 148 -2.69 -2.77 9.50
N PRO A 149 -3.35 -3.78 8.89
CA PRO A 149 -4.74 -4.16 9.22
C PRO A 149 -4.88 -4.79 10.60
N ALA A 150 -3.77 -5.18 11.22
CA ALA A 150 -3.75 -5.82 12.53
C ALA A 150 -2.60 -5.29 13.38
N MET A 151 -2.62 -5.65 14.65
CA MET A 151 -1.59 -5.28 15.61
C MET A 151 -0.22 -5.78 15.17
N LEU A 152 0.78 -4.91 15.24
CA LEU A 152 2.16 -5.20 14.91
C LEU A 152 2.92 -5.69 16.14
N PHE A 153 3.76 -6.69 15.92
CA PHE A 153 4.71 -7.22 16.86
C PHE A 153 6.10 -7.18 16.26
N PHE A 154 7.12 -7.05 17.07
CA PHE A 154 8.51 -6.98 16.63
C PHE A 154 9.41 -7.85 17.49
N ASP A 155 10.22 -8.66 16.85
CA ASP A 155 11.35 -9.36 17.44
C ASP A 155 12.62 -8.56 17.17
N LYS A 156 13.25 -8.06 18.23
CA LYS A 156 14.42 -7.17 18.15
C LYS A 156 15.68 -7.91 17.71
N GLU A 157 15.84 -9.15 18.14
CA GLU A 157 17.03 -9.97 17.85
C GLU A 157 17.11 -10.32 16.37
N ASN A 158 15.99 -10.72 15.79
CA ASN A 158 15.87 -11.11 14.39
C ASN A 158 15.40 -9.97 13.48
N THR A 159 15.24 -8.74 14.01
CA THR A 159 14.77 -7.55 13.28
C THR A 159 13.50 -7.83 12.45
N THR A 160 12.56 -8.58 13.02
CA THR A 160 11.41 -9.10 12.28
C THR A 160 10.11 -8.53 12.82
N LEU A 161 9.32 -7.90 11.95
CA LEU A 161 7.93 -7.52 12.18
C LEU A 161 7.01 -8.70 11.90
N LYS A 162 5.91 -8.78 12.68
CA LYS A 162 4.84 -9.77 12.50
C LYS A 162 3.48 -9.12 12.67
N PHE A 163 2.53 -9.52 11.85
CA PHE A 163 1.10 -9.40 12.14
C PHE A 163 0.36 -10.62 11.63
N SER A 164 -0.84 -10.85 12.15
CA SER A 164 -1.66 -11.98 11.75
C SER A 164 -3.10 -11.54 11.51
N LEU A 165 -3.73 -12.15 10.54
CA LEU A 165 -5.15 -11.99 10.22
C LEU A 165 -5.88 -13.28 10.56
N SER A 166 -7.09 -13.16 11.09
CA SER A 166 -8.01 -14.26 11.34
C SER A 166 -9.40 -13.80 10.95
N ASP A 167 -10.08 -14.59 10.14
CA ASP A 167 -11.44 -14.32 9.64
C ASP A 167 -11.58 -12.90 9.07
N TYR A 168 -10.55 -12.46 8.34
CA TYR A 168 -10.49 -11.14 7.77
C TYR A 168 -11.60 -10.95 6.75
N GLY A 169 -12.54 -10.06 7.09
CA GLY A 169 -13.75 -9.82 6.31
C GLY A 169 -13.48 -9.28 4.90
N LYS A 170 -14.54 -9.18 4.11
CA LYS A 170 -14.48 -8.71 2.71
C LYS A 170 -14.28 -7.19 2.57
N THR A 171 -14.19 -6.47 3.64
CA THR A 171 -13.96 -5.01 3.62
C THR A 171 -12.50 -4.74 3.23
N PRO A 172 -12.26 -3.99 2.13
CA PRO A 172 -10.92 -3.55 1.80
C PRO A 172 -10.47 -2.55 2.86
N ASP A 173 -9.53 -2.93 3.74
CA ASP A 173 -8.94 -1.98 4.69
C ASP A 173 -7.94 -2.64 5.63
N PRO A 174 -6.95 -1.87 6.10
CA PRO A 174 -5.93 -1.22 5.31
C PRO A 174 -4.90 -2.24 4.77
N ASN A 175 -4.18 -1.89 3.72
CA ASN A 175 -3.02 -2.65 3.26
C ASN A 175 -1.87 -2.56 4.28
N PHE A 176 -0.95 -3.51 4.23
CA PHE A 176 0.30 -3.37 4.98
C PHE A 176 1.24 -2.43 4.23
N VAL A 177 1.63 -1.33 4.86
CA VAL A 177 2.57 -0.35 4.34
C VAL A 177 3.67 -0.14 5.36
N ILE A 178 4.91 -0.09 4.89
CA ILE A 178 6.07 0.32 5.69
C ILE A 178 6.91 1.33 4.92
N THR A 179 7.26 2.44 5.58
CA THR A 179 8.26 3.42 5.12
C THR A 179 9.45 3.37 6.05
N TYR A 180 10.66 3.45 5.54
CA TYR A 180 11.83 3.12 6.35
C TYR A 180 13.05 4.00 6.13
N SER A 181 13.10 4.81 5.08
CA SER A 181 14.20 5.75 4.84
C SER A 181 13.83 6.76 3.77
N GLU A 182 14.65 7.81 3.65
CA GLU A 182 14.59 8.71 2.51
C GLU A 182 15.07 8.00 1.22
N LYS A 183 14.73 8.57 0.08
CA LYS A 183 15.16 8.10 -1.24
C LYS A 183 16.69 8.06 -1.33
N LEU A 184 17.22 6.99 -1.92
CA LEU A 184 18.64 6.88 -2.28
C LEU A 184 18.86 7.39 -3.70
N GLU A 185 19.75 8.37 -3.88
CA GLU A 185 19.98 8.99 -5.19
C GLU A 185 20.69 8.06 -6.18
N SER A 186 21.58 7.19 -5.71
CA SER A 186 22.38 6.27 -6.53
C SER A 186 21.89 4.83 -6.50
N PHE A 187 20.58 4.62 -6.30
CA PHE A 187 20.01 3.28 -6.20
C PHE A 187 19.92 2.57 -7.57
N ASP A 188 20.74 1.54 -7.77
CA ASP A 188 20.73 0.73 -8.99
C ASP A 188 19.90 -0.54 -8.83
N PHE A 189 18.60 -0.41 -9.08
CA PHE A 189 17.69 -1.54 -9.01
C PHE A 189 17.94 -2.58 -10.11
N LYS A 190 18.52 -2.19 -11.26
CA LYS A 190 18.87 -3.12 -12.33
C LYS A 190 19.90 -4.15 -11.89
N ASN A 191 20.91 -3.73 -11.14
CA ASN A 191 21.90 -4.64 -10.56
C ASN A 191 21.25 -5.63 -9.57
N ILE A 192 20.32 -5.16 -8.74
CA ILE A 192 19.57 -6.03 -7.82
C ILE A 192 18.78 -7.09 -8.59
N THR A 193 18.18 -6.71 -9.69
CA THR A 193 17.35 -7.60 -10.51
C THR A 193 18.16 -8.75 -11.12
N GLN A 194 19.41 -8.54 -11.45
CA GLN A 194 20.31 -9.59 -11.96
C GLN A 194 20.57 -10.68 -10.91
N LYS A 195 20.44 -10.36 -9.63
CA LYS A 195 20.63 -11.27 -8.50
C LYS A 195 19.32 -11.84 -7.93
N SER A 196 18.22 -11.72 -8.65
CA SER A 196 16.87 -12.09 -8.15
C SER A 196 16.78 -13.52 -7.61
N ASP A 197 17.47 -14.50 -8.25
CA ASP A 197 17.43 -15.89 -7.81
C ASP A 197 18.14 -16.10 -6.46
N ALA A 198 19.16 -15.31 -6.15
CA ALA A 198 19.81 -15.32 -4.83
C ALA A 198 18.85 -14.79 -3.76
N TYR A 199 18.14 -13.68 -4.03
CA TYR A 199 17.15 -13.12 -3.11
C TYR A 199 15.95 -14.05 -2.91
N PHE A 200 15.50 -14.76 -3.95
CA PHE A 200 14.43 -15.75 -3.81
C PHE A 200 14.87 -16.96 -2.96
N LYS A 201 16.12 -17.40 -3.07
CA LYS A 201 16.67 -18.43 -2.17
C LYS A 201 16.78 -17.92 -0.73
N GLU A 202 17.16 -16.67 -0.54
CA GLU A 202 17.30 -16.06 0.78
C GLU A 202 15.94 -15.97 1.50
N ILE A 203 14.88 -15.52 0.81
CA ILE A 203 13.54 -15.48 1.41
C ILE A 203 12.96 -16.88 1.64
N ASP A 204 13.38 -17.88 0.86
CA ASP A 204 13.05 -19.30 1.12
C ASP A 204 13.66 -19.77 2.43
N LEU A 205 14.91 -19.43 2.71
CA LEU A 205 15.54 -19.73 4.00
C LEU A 205 14.85 -19.02 5.14
N PHE A 206 14.58 -17.73 5.00
CA PHE A 206 13.82 -16.97 5.98
C PHE A 206 12.44 -17.59 6.26
N SER A 207 11.71 -18.01 5.24
CA SER A 207 10.38 -18.60 5.37
C SER A 207 10.35 -19.97 6.06
N LYS A 208 11.51 -20.63 6.20
CA LYS A 208 11.67 -21.91 6.91
C LYS A 208 11.99 -21.76 8.40
N ASN A 209 12.23 -20.54 8.88
CA ASN A 209 12.47 -20.31 10.29
C ASN A 209 11.27 -20.73 11.13
N ASP A 210 11.55 -21.28 12.30
CA ASP A 210 10.51 -21.50 13.29
C ASP A 210 10.19 -20.18 14.00
N PHE A 211 9.23 -19.43 13.50
CA PHE A 211 8.81 -18.16 14.08
C PHE A 211 8.20 -18.28 15.48
N ASN A 212 7.94 -19.50 15.99
CA ASN A 212 7.50 -19.68 17.37
C ASN A 212 8.66 -19.50 18.36
N THR A 213 9.90 -19.59 17.92
CA THR A 213 11.10 -19.34 18.75
C THR A 213 11.42 -17.86 18.87
N TYR A 214 10.76 -16.97 18.10
CA TYR A 214 11.01 -15.53 18.10
C TYR A 214 10.31 -14.85 19.29
N SER A 215 10.98 -13.89 19.90
CA SER A 215 10.45 -13.10 21.03
C SER A 215 9.66 -11.87 20.54
N PHE A 216 8.47 -12.10 19.97
CA PHE A 216 7.62 -11.04 19.44
C PHE A 216 6.95 -10.22 20.54
N ASN A 217 7.34 -8.95 20.67
CA ASN A 217 6.72 -7.98 21.55
C ASN A 217 5.83 -7.01 20.76
N LYS A 218 4.69 -6.63 21.35
CA LYS A 218 3.81 -5.62 20.77
C LYS A 218 4.57 -4.31 20.57
N ILE A 219 4.42 -3.71 19.38
CA ILE A 219 5.05 -2.43 19.06
C ILE A 219 4.01 -1.43 18.54
N VAL A 220 4.22 -0.15 18.85
CA VAL A 220 3.48 0.96 18.26
C VAL A 220 4.45 1.75 17.39
N ILE A 221 4.15 1.85 16.12
CA ILE A 221 4.96 2.54 15.11
C ILE A 221 4.15 3.71 14.57
N PRO A 222 4.74 4.87 14.27
CA PRO A 222 4.05 5.97 13.59
C PRO A 222 3.42 5.52 12.27
N ASN A 223 2.35 6.18 11.86
CA ASN A 223 1.60 5.80 10.66
C ASN A 223 2.44 6.05 9.39
N ALA A 224 2.50 5.06 8.49
CA ALA A 224 3.24 5.15 7.23
C ALA A 224 2.77 6.29 6.31
N TYR A 225 1.50 6.71 6.44
CA TYR A 225 0.93 7.81 5.66
C TYR A 225 1.15 9.19 6.29
N GLU A 226 2.04 9.33 7.26
CA GLU A 226 2.47 10.64 7.74
C GLU A 226 3.39 11.28 6.71
N VAL A 227 2.80 12.13 5.87
CA VAL A 227 3.51 12.95 4.89
C VAL A 227 3.56 14.39 5.36
N GLY A 228 4.69 15.06 5.12
CA GLY A 228 4.81 16.49 5.35
C GLY A 228 3.90 17.29 4.42
N GLY A 229 3.51 18.49 4.82
CA GLY A 229 2.72 19.38 3.99
C GLY A 229 1.71 20.22 4.78
N ILE A 230 0.87 20.94 4.04
CA ILE A 230 -0.13 21.80 4.63
C ILE A 230 -1.27 20.95 5.17
N SER A 231 -1.64 21.17 6.43
CA SER A 231 -2.79 20.49 7.04
C SER A 231 -4.05 20.70 6.21
N ASN A 232 -4.83 19.64 6.00
CA ASN A 232 -6.13 19.72 5.32
C ASN A 232 -7.06 20.76 5.95
N ASN A 233 -6.95 20.99 7.25
CA ASN A 233 -7.70 22.03 7.96
C ASN A 233 -7.30 23.43 7.50
N ILE A 234 -6.00 23.66 7.26
CA ILE A 234 -5.51 24.95 6.74
C ILE A 234 -5.98 25.15 5.30
N ILE A 235 -5.90 24.10 4.46
CA ILE A 235 -6.40 24.18 3.08
C ILE A 235 -7.91 24.48 3.08
N GLY A 236 -8.68 23.78 3.91
CA GLY A 236 -10.11 24.05 4.08
C GLY A 236 -10.37 25.49 4.54
N PHE A 237 -9.64 25.96 5.54
CA PHE A 237 -9.76 27.33 6.03
C PHE A 237 -9.45 28.36 4.92
N VAL A 238 -8.35 28.20 4.19
CA VAL A 238 -7.99 29.08 3.07
C VAL A 238 -9.07 29.06 1.99
N PHE A 239 -9.60 27.89 1.67
CA PHE A 239 -10.72 27.76 0.72
C PHE A 239 -11.95 28.56 1.17
N TYR A 240 -12.40 28.39 2.42
CA TYR A 240 -13.54 29.13 2.97
C TYR A 240 -13.28 30.64 3.02
N LEU A 241 -12.08 31.03 3.40
CA LEU A 241 -11.69 32.45 3.40
C LEU A 241 -11.74 33.05 1.99
N THR A 242 -11.27 32.31 0.99
CA THR A 242 -11.24 32.79 -0.40
C THR A 242 -12.65 32.84 -1.00
N VAL A 243 -13.45 31.79 -0.82
CA VAL A 243 -14.75 31.66 -1.47
C VAL A 243 -15.82 32.52 -0.80
N TYR A 244 -15.77 32.66 0.51
CA TYR A 244 -16.79 33.39 1.28
C TYR A 244 -16.24 34.66 1.96
N GLY A 245 -15.05 34.61 2.53
CA GLY A 245 -14.49 35.73 3.29
C GLY A 245 -14.16 36.92 2.42
N ILE A 246 -13.47 36.73 1.29
CA ILE A 246 -13.11 37.82 0.37
C ILE A 246 -14.33 38.51 -0.23
N PRO A 247 -15.34 37.81 -0.76
CA PRO A 247 -16.56 38.44 -1.26
C PRO A 247 -17.30 39.26 -0.19
N ILE A 248 -17.43 38.73 1.02
CA ILE A 248 -18.05 39.46 2.14
C ILE A 248 -17.27 40.74 2.47
N LEU A 249 -15.93 40.66 2.54
CA LEU A 249 -15.06 41.82 2.74
C LEU A 249 -15.24 42.88 1.66
N LEU A 250 -15.33 42.48 0.40
CA LEU A 250 -15.55 43.42 -0.72
C LEU A 250 -16.90 44.09 -0.64
N VAL A 251 -17.97 43.39 -0.23
CA VAL A 251 -19.27 43.97 -0.01
C VAL A 251 -19.25 45.03 1.11
N ILE A 252 -18.62 44.69 2.25
CA ILE A 252 -18.45 45.59 3.38
C ILE A 252 -17.67 46.86 2.95
N LEU A 253 -16.56 46.67 2.21
CA LEU A 253 -15.74 47.78 1.70
C LEU A 253 -16.53 48.65 0.75
N GLY A 254 -17.35 48.09 -0.11
CA GLY A 254 -18.29 48.79 -0.99
C GLY A 254 -19.25 49.67 -0.21
N PHE A 255 -19.87 49.14 0.85
CA PHE A 255 -20.76 49.91 1.73
C PHE A 255 -20.03 51.07 2.41
N ILE A 256 -18.81 50.88 2.89
CA ILE A 256 -18.00 51.94 3.53
C ILE A 256 -17.74 53.05 2.52
N ILE A 257 -17.30 52.70 1.31
CA ILE A 257 -17.02 53.68 0.24
C ILE A 257 -18.30 54.46 -0.12
N LEU A 258 -19.39 53.75 -0.35
CA LEU A 258 -20.68 54.40 -0.67
C LEU A 258 -21.12 55.39 0.44
N ARG A 259 -20.99 54.96 1.70
CA ARG A 259 -21.30 55.82 2.84
C ARG A 259 -20.39 57.04 2.91
N PHE A 260 -19.10 56.89 2.61
CA PHE A 260 -18.15 58.01 2.56
C PHE A 260 -18.50 59.00 1.45
N LEU A 261 -18.76 58.51 0.23
CA LEU A 261 -19.18 59.34 -0.91
C LEU A 261 -20.53 60.06 -0.62
N TYR A 262 -21.51 59.37 -0.06
CA TYR A 262 -22.79 59.98 0.32
C TYR A 262 -22.57 61.14 1.34
N ARG A 263 -21.73 60.97 2.32
CA ARG A 263 -21.39 62.00 3.32
C ARG A 263 -20.68 63.18 2.70
N LYS A 264 -19.81 62.99 1.72
CA LYS A 264 -19.11 64.03 1.00
C LYS A 264 -20.07 64.88 0.16
N LEU A 265 -20.92 64.21 -0.61
CA LEU A 265 -21.95 64.89 -1.44
C LEU A 265 -22.99 65.66 -0.62
N LYS A 266 -23.26 65.23 0.61
CA LYS A 266 -24.17 65.94 1.50
C LYS A 266 -23.53 67.17 2.15
N LYS A 267 -22.21 67.30 2.20
CA LYS A 267 -21.49 68.47 2.75
C LYS A 267 -21.30 69.55 1.69
N GLU A 268 -21.39 69.22 0.42
CA GLU A 268 -21.27 70.13 -0.70
C GLU A 268 -22.60 70.77 -1.16
N LYS A 269 -23.69 70.38 -0.52
CA LYS A 269 -25.01 71.05 -0.60
C LYS A 269 -25.28 71.83 0.67
#